data_c9f25d0f459da036edcf33769444479c
#
_entry.id   c9f25d0f459da036edcf33769444479c
#
_cell.length_a   1.000
_cell.length_b   1.000
_cell.length_c   1.000
_cell.angle_alpha   90.00
_cell.angle_beta   90.00
_cell.angle_gamma   90.00
#
_symmetry.space_group_name_H-M   'P 1'
#
loop_
_entity.id
_entity.type
_entity.pdbx_description
1 polymer ?
#
loop_
_entity_poly.entity_id
_entity_poly.type
_entity_poly.pdbx_seq_one_letter_code
_entity_poly.pdbx_strand_id
1 'polypeptide(L)'
;MTILVGNVYVYPQAYAAIAPLKTQLNHHLQVFLVDIGGYTTDVLLLRNGKPDMQFCRSLEMGVITMNNDILRRVGALHDMRIEDEHISAVLSDKETILPEAVKKTIRESAKHHAKDILDKLRELQVDLRSNPAVFIGGGSVLFREYLEDTPMVASASFIDIPMQMPLGIGPWQRRR
;
A
#
# COMPACT_ATOMS: atom_id res chain seq x y z
N MET A 1 -18.93 -15.96 -31.11
CA MET A 1 -17.91 -16.60 -30.24
C MET A 1 -18.57 -16.79 -28.88
N THR A 2 -18.75 -18.02 -28.45
CA THR A 2 -19.37 -18.32 -27.14
C THR A 2 -18.23 -18.62 -26.15
N ILE A 3 -18.18 -17.90 -25.04
CA ILE A 3 -17.21 -18.13 -23.98
C ILE A 3 -17.94 -18.91 -22.88
N LEU A 4 -17.48 -20.12 -22.60
CA LEU A 4 -17.97 -20.91 -21.47
C LEU A 4 -17.08 -20.59 -20.27
N VAL A 5 -17.67 -20.04 -19.20
CA VAL A 5 -17.00 -19.80 -17.93
C VAL A 5 -17.27 -21.01 -17.03
N GLY A 6 -16.19 -21.68 -16.60
CA GLY A 6 -16.27 -22.78 -15.64
C GLY A 6 -16.43 -22.28 -14.20
N ASN A 7 -15.68 -22.83 -13.25
CA ASN A 7 -15.72 -22.38 -11.87
C ASN A 7 -15.11 -21.00 -11.72
N VAL A 8 -15.82 -20.09 -11.01
CA VAL A 8 -15.33 -18.76 -10.65
C VAL A 8 -14.95 -18.78 -9.17
N TYR A 9 -13.72 -18.38 -8.87
CA TYR A 9 -13.22 -18.22 -7.50
C TYR A 9 -13.01 -16.74 -7.23
N VAL A 10 -13.57 -16.25 -6.12
CA VAL A 10 -13.43 -14.84 -5.70
C VAL A 10 -12.46 -14.80 -4.53
N TYR A 11 -11.43 -13.97 -4.66
CA TYR A 11 -10.44 -13.74 -3.61
C TYR A 11 -10.31 -12.23 -3.33
N PRO A 12 -9.95 -11.82 -2.10
CA PRO A 12 -9.54 -10.44 -1.84
C PRO A 12 -8.41 -10.02 -2.78
N GLN A 13 -8.43 -8.77 -3.24
CA GLN A 13 -7.45 -8.24 -4.18
C GLN A 13 -6.02 -8.45 -3.70
N ALA A 14 -5.74 -8.09 -2.44
CA ALA A 14 -4.43 -8.27 -1.82
C ALA A 14 -3.95 -9.73 -1.85
N TYR A 15 -4.84 -10.72 -1.68
CA TYR A 15 -4.48 -12.13 -1.74
C TYR A 15 -4.09 -12.59 -3.15
N ALA A 16 -4.74 -12.06 -4.18
CA ALA A 16 -4.37 -12.37 -5.57
C ALA A 16 -2.97 -11.83 -5.92
N ALA A 17 -2.61 -10.67 -5.37
CA ALA A 17 -1.32 -10.03 -5.61
C ALA A 17 -0.12 -10.82 -5.07
N ILE A 18 -0.29 -11.58 -3.98
CA ILE A 18 0.80 -12.34 -3.36
C ILE A 18 1.06 -13.72 -4.00
N ALA A 19 0.35 -14.08 -5.07
CA ALA A 19 0.52 -15.38 -5.72
C ALA A 19 2.01 -15.77 -5.98
N PRO A 20 2.89 -14.83 -6.41
CA PRO A 20 4.32 -15.12 -6.58
C PRO A 20 5.07 -15.43 -5.29
N LEU A 21 4.63 -14.90 -4.16
CA LEU A 21 5.29 -15.02 -2.84
C LEU A 21 4.68 -16.13 -1.98
N LYS A 22 3.64 -16.80 -2.45
CA LYS A 22 2.87 -17.76 -1.66
C LYS A 22 3.73 -18.84 -0.99
N THR A 23 4.73 -19.38 -1.72
CA THR A 23 5.62 -20.43 -1.19
C THR A 23 6.46 -19.90 -0.02
N GLN A 24 6.95 -18.67 -0.11
CA GLN A 24 7.75 -18.03 0.95
C GLN A 24 6.90 -17.69 2.18
N LEU A 25 5.69 -17.21 1.95
CA LEU A 25 4.78 -16.79 3.02
C LEU A 25 4.19 -17.96 3.81
N ASN A 26 4.10 -19.15 3.22
CA ASN A 26 3.57 -20.35 3.88
C ASN A 26 4.42 -20.85 5.07
N HIS A 27 5.66 -20.39 5.22
CA HIS A 27 6.51 -20.71 6.36
C HIS A 27 6.19 -19.92 7.62
N HIS A 28 5.37 -18.87 7.50
CA HIS A 28 4.96 -18.03 8.62
C HIS A 28 3.58 -18.42 9.15
N LEU A 29 3.43 -18.45 10.46
CA LEU A 29 2.13 -18.72 11.12
C LEU A 29 1.10 -17.65 10.77
N GLN A 30 1.55 -16.39 10.73
CA GLN A 30 0.73 -15.23 10.41
C GLN A 30 1.52 -14.27 9.53
N VAL A 31 0.85 -13.68 8.54
CA VAL A 31 1.37 -12.61 7.69
C VAL A 31 0.27 -11.60 7.46
N PHE A 32 0.56 -10.32 7.61
CA PHE A 32 -0.37 -9.27 7.25
C PHE A 32 -0.11 -8.80 5.81
N LEU A 33 -1.16 -8.76 5.01
CA LEU A 33 -1.16 -8.07 3.72
C LEU A 33 -1.75 -6.70 3.93
N VAL A 34 -1.00 -5.66 3.57
CA VAL A 34 -1.39 -4.26 3.75
C VAL A 34 -1.42 -3.60 2.37
N ASP A 35 -2.63 -3.40 1.83
CA ASP A 35 -2.84 -2.77 0.52
C ASP A 35 -3.12 -1.27 0.71
N ILE A 36 -2.16 -0.43 0.35
CA ILE A 36 -2.27 1.02 0.46
C ILE A 36 -2.71 1.57 -0.89
N GLY A 37 -4.01 1.80 -1.01
CA GLY A 37 -4.65 2.32 -2.21
C GLY A 37 -4.73 3.85 -2.25
N GLY A 38 -5.58 4.37 -3.15
CA GLY A 38 -5.85 5.79 -3.28
C GLY A 38 -6.63 6.35 -2.09
N TYR A 39 -7.71 5.70 -1.70
CA TYR A 39 -8.60 6.17 -0.63
C TYR A 39 -8.45 5.38 0.66
N THR A 40 -8.14 4.09 0.56
CA THR A 40 -8.11 3.18 1.71
C THR A 40 -6.76 2.49 1.88
N THR A 41 -6.51 2.06 3.10
CA THR A 41 -5.53 1.04 3.45
C THR A 41 -6.28 -0.18 3.94
N ASP A 42 -6.20 -1.26 3.19
CA ASP A 42 -6.90 -2.50 3.47
C ASP A 42 -5.94 -3.55 4.03
N VAL A 43 -6.35 -4.25 5.07
CA VAL A 43 -5.52 -5.27 5.72
C VAL A 43 -6.22 -6.61 5.74
N LEU A 44 -5.50 -7.62 5.28
CA LEU A 44 -5.90 -9.02 5.33
C LEU A 44 -4.87 -9.81 6.11
N LEU A 45 -5.32 -10.66 7.03
CA LEU A 45 -4.47 -11.61 7.73
C LEU A 45 -4.40 -12.93 6.96
N LEU A 46 -3.19 -13.45 6.76
CA LEU A 46 -2.98 -14.83 6.37
C LEU A 46 -2.60 -15.66 7.59
N ARG A 47 -3.25 -16.82 7.75
CA ARG A 47 -2.87 -17.85 8.73
C ARG A 47 -2.42 -19.11 7.98
N ASN A 48 -1.17 -19.52 8.18
CA ASN A 48 -0.59 -20.66 7.47
C ASN A 48 -0.80 -20.55 5.94
N GLY A 49 -0.58 -19.36 5.37
CA GLY A 49 -0.72 -19.06 3.95
C GLY A 49 -2.15 -18.98 3.40
N LYS A 50 -3.17 -19.08 4.25
CA LYS A 50 -4.59 -18.97 3.86
C LYS A 50 -5.21 -17.68 4.40
N PRO A 51 -6.09 -17.01 3.61
CA PRO A 51 -6.73 -15.79 4.07
C PRO A 51 -7.70 -16.08 5.22
N ASP A 52 -7.58 -15.32 6.30
CA ASP A 52 -8.52 -15.30 7.41
C ASP A 52 -9.61 -14.27 7.11
N MET A 53 -10.74 -14.73 6.54
CA MET A 53 -11.83 -13.85 6.13
C MET A 53 -12.55 -13.16 7.29
N GLN A 54 -12.30 -13.58 8.54
CA GLN A 54 -12.85 -12.91 9.72
C GLN A 54 -11.98 -11.72 10.14
N PHE A 55 -10.71 -11.72 9.69
CA PHE A 55 -9.78 -10.64 9.94
C PHE A 55 -9.51 -9.85 8.64
N CYS A 56 -10.46 -9.03 8.26
CA CYS A 56 -10.31 -8.02 7.21
C CYS A 56 -10.58 -6.66 7.83
N ARG A 57 -9.70 -5.69 7.60
CA ARG A 57 -9.81 -4.32 8.12
C ARG A 57 -9.59 -3.33 7.00
N SER A 58 -10.28 -2.20 7.07
CA SER A 58 -10.14 -1.09 6.12
C SER A 58 -10.02 0.21 6.90
N LEU A 59 -9.09 1.06 6.50
CA LEU A 59 -8.89 2.42 7.01
C LEU A 59 -9.13 3.38 5.86
N GLU A 60 -9.83 4.48 6.10
CA GLU A 60 -10.01 5.57 5.13
C GLU A 60 -8.75 6.46 5.07
N MET A 61 -7.61 5.84 4.88
CA MET A 61 -6.28 6.47 4.86
C MET A 61 -5.49 5.94 3.67
N GLY A 62 -5.54 6.65 2.56
CA GLY A 62 -4.82 6.31 1.34
C GLY A 62 -4.03 7.50 0.80
N VAL A 63 -3.45 7.36 -0.39
CA VAL A 63 -2.60 8.39 -1.01
C VAL A 63 -3.35 9.70 -1.26
N ILE A 64 -4.63 9.64 -1.65
CA ILE A 64 -5.44 10.83 -1.94
C ILE A 64 -5.69 11.64 -0.67
N THR A 65 -5.95 10.96 0.47
CA THR A 65 -6.13 11.65 1.75
C THR A 65 -4.85 12.35 2.19
N MET A 66 -3.69 11.71 2.00
CA MET A 66 -2.39 12.33 2.22
C MET A 66 -2.17 13.53 1.30
N ASN A 67 -2.39 13.39 -0.01
CA ASN A 67 -2.20 14.47 -0.96
C ASN A 67 -3.04 15.69 -0.60
N ASN A 68 -4.31 15.51 -0.28
CA ASN A 68 -5.21 16.58 0.14
C ASN A 68 -4.68 17.32 1.39
N ASP A 69 -4.10 16.61 2.34
CA ASP A 69 -3.49 17.23 3.51
C ASP A 69 -2.23 18.02 3.15
N ILE A 70 -1.36 17.46 2.31
CA ILE A 70 -0.16 18.12 1.82
C ILE A 70 -0.50 19.41 1.06
N LEU A 71 -1.47 19.36 0.13
CA LEU A 71 -1.91 20.53 -0.64
C LEU A 71 -2.35 21.66 0.27
N ARG A 72 -3.16 21.34 1.30
CA ARG A 72 -3.60 22.36 2.29
C ARG A 72 -2.43 22.93 3.08
N ARG A 73 -1.51 22.08 3.55
CA ARG A 73 -0.37 22.51 4.37
C ARG A 73 0.60 23.37 3.59
N VAL A 74 0.91 23.00 2.35
CA VAL A 74 1.77 23.80 1.49
C VAL A 74 1.14 25.14 1.19
N GLY A 75 -0.16 25.20 0.87
CA GLY A 75 -0.88 26.45 0.69
C GLY A 75 -0.84 27.34 1.93
N ALA A 76 -1.06 26.77 3.10
CA ALA A 76 -1.09 27.52 4.36
C ALA A 76 0.29 28.02 4.83
N LEU A 77 1.35 27.21 4.63
CA LEU A 77 2.69 27.51 5.17
C LEU A 77 3.57 28.30 4.20
N HIS A 78 3.36 28.10 2.90
CA HIS A 78 4.25 28.64 1.86
C HIS A 78 3.55 29.57 0.87
N ASP A 79 2.24 29.80 1.05
CA ASP A 79 1.40 30.56 0.11
C ASP A 79 1.60 30.13 -1.35
N MET A 80 1.71 28.79 -1.55
CA MET A 80 2.01 28.17 -2.82
C MET A 80 0.96 27.11 -3.18
N ARG A 81 0.51 27.10 -4.43
CA ARG A 81 -0.35 26.07 -4.99
C ARG A 81 0.50 25.05 -5.72
N ILE A 82 0.39 23.80 -5.33
CA ILE A 82 1.01 22.66 -6.00
C ILE A 82 -0.06 21.64 -6.40
N GLU A 83 0.31 20.63 -7.16
CA GLU A 83 -0.57 19.56 -7.65
C GLU A 83 -0.03 18.19 -7.22
N ASP A 84 -0.83 17.14 -7.39
CA ASP A 84 -0.48 15.77 -6.97
C ASP A 84 0.80 15.25 -7.64
N GLU A 85 1.03 15.66 -8.89
CA GLU A 85 2.24 15.34 -9.66
C GLU A 85 3.51 15.87 -9.01
N HIS A 86 3.44 17.08 -8.42
CA HIS A 86 4.56 17.67 -7.67
C HIS A 86 4.85 16.86 -6.41
N ILE A 87 3.81 16.42 -5.69
CA ILE A 87 3.96 15.57 -4.49
C ILE A 87 4.61 14.25 -4.89
N SER A 88 4.07 13.60 -5.90
CA SER A 88 4.59 12.32 -6.40
C SER A 88 6.03 12.43 -6.88
N ALA A 89 6.40 13.52 -7.55
CA ALA A 89 7.76 13.76 -7.99
C ALA A 89 8.73 13.90 -6.83
N VAL A 90 8.35 14.67 -5.78
CA VAL A 90 9.19 14.85 -4.58
C VAL A 90 9.35 13.55 -3.80
N LEU A 91 8.28 12.76 -3.64
CA LEU A 91 8.32 11.48 -2.91
C LEU A 91 9.01 10.35 -3.70
N SER A 92 9.17 10.52 -5.02
CA SER A 92 9.91 9.58 -5.88
C SER A 92 11.32 10.10 -6.22
N ASP A 93 11.83 11.09 -5.50
CA ASP A 93 13.13 11.74 -5.70
C ASP A 93 13.41 12.21 -7.14
N LYS A 94 12.33 12.55 -7.87
CA LYS A 94 12.44 13.18 -9.18
C LYS A 94 12.80 14.65 -9.06
N GLU A 95 13.51 15.15 -10.05
CA GLU A 95 13.86 16.57 -10.12
C GLU A 95 12.61 17.46 -10.20
N THR A 96 12.55 18.50 -9.35
CA THR A 96 11.47 19.47 -9.32
C THR A 96 12.05 20.87 -9.07
N ILE A 97 11.36 21.89 -9.56
CA ILE A 97 11.69 23.31 -9.35
C ILE A 97 11.18 23.82 -7.99
N LEU A 98 10.52 22.98 -7.18
CA LEU A 98 9.96 23.41 -5.90
C LEU A 98 11.08 23.83 -4.93
N PRO A 99 10.84 24.89 -4.12
CA PRO A 99 11.76 25.28 -3.05
C PRO A 99 11.98 24.15 -2.04
N GLU A 100 13.19 24.06 -1.49
CA GLU A 100 13.53 23.01 -0.51
C GLU A 100 12.63 23.01 0.72
N ALA A 101 12.17 24.17 1.18
CA ALA A 101 11.22 24.27 2.29
C ALA A 101 9.88 23.58 1.96
N VAL A 102 9.40 23.69 0.72
CA VAL A 102 8.18 23.01 0.25
C VAL A 102 8.40 21.51 0.14
N LYS A 103 9.52 21.06 -0.45
CA LYS A 103 9.89 19.64 -0.52
C LYS A 103 9.97 19.01 0.86
N LYS A 104 10.55 19.73 1.82
CA LYS A 104 10.62 19.30 3.22
C LYS A 104 9.21 19.11 3.81
N THR A 105 8.32 20.08 3.63
CA THR A 105 6.92 19.98 4.11
C THR A 105 6.21 18.77 3.51
N ILE A 106 6.42 18.48 2.21
CA ILE A 106 5.86 17.31 1.53
C ILE A 106 6.35 16.02 2.19
N ARG A 107 7.68 15.84 2.34
CA ARG A 107 8.27 14.63 2.93
C ARG A 107 7.86 14.43 4.40
N GLU A 108 7.86 15.49 5.20
CA GLU A 108 7.43 15.40 6.60
C GLU A 108 5.95 15.03 6.73
N SER A 109 5.10 15.56 5.86
CA SER A 109 3.68 15.22 5.86
C SER A 109 3.45 13.78 5.42
N ALA A 110 4.16 13.28 4.40
CA ALA A 110 4.09 11.89 3.98
C ALA A 110 4.58 10.93 5.08
N LYS A 111 5.68 11.26 5.74
CA LYS A 111 6.19 10.50 6.89
C LYS A 111 5.17 10.45 8.04
N HIS A 112 4.52 11.57 8.34
CA HIS A 112 3.49 11.64 9.37
C HIS A 112 2.30 10.75 9.01
N HIS A 113 1.82 10.84 7.78
CA HIS A 113 0.71 10.03 7.29
C HIS A 113 1.02 8.52 7.33
N ALA A 114 2.22 8.11 6.92
CA ALA A 114 2.66 6.72 7.03
C ALA A 114 2.67 6.24 8.49
N LYS A 115 3.15 7.08 9.41
CA LYS A 115 3.12 6.80 10.85
C LYS A 115 1.69 6.66 11.36
N ASP A 116 0.79 7.55 10.95
CA ASP A 116 -0.61 7.51 11.38
C ASP A 116 -1.31 6.23 10.91
N ILE A 117 -1.01 5.76 9.67
CA ILE A 117 -1.48 4.44 9.20
C ILE A 117 -1.01 3.34 10.15
N LEU A 118 0.29 3.29 10.48
CA LEU A 118 0.83 2.25 11.37
C LEU A 118 0.24 2.31 12.78
N ASP A 119 0.03 3.51 13.33
CA ASP A 119 -0.62 3.70 14.64
C ASP A 119 -2.07 3.20 14.60
N LYS A 120 -2.82 3.51 13.53
CA LYS A 120 -4.19 3.02 13.34
C LYS A 120 -4.24 1.50 13.15
N LEU A 121 -3.31 0.92 12.42
CA LEU A 121 -3.21 -0.53 12.29
C LEU A 121 -3.01 -1.20 13.66
N ARG A 122 -2.16 -0.62 14.51
CA ARG A 122 -1.94 -1.13 15.87
C ARG A 122 -3.21 -1.03 16.73
N GLU A 123 -3.99 0.05 16.61
CA GLU A 123 -5.29 0.19 17.29
C GLU A 123 -6.28 -0.93 16.87
N LEU A 124 -6.18 -1.38 15.60
CA LEU A 124 -6.97 -2.48 15.07
C LEU A 124 -6.38 -3.87 15.36
N GLN A 125 -5.41 -3.96 16.28
CA GLN A 125 -4.73 -5.20 16.65
C GLN A 125 -3.89 -5.84 15.52
N VAL A 126 -3.42 -5.02 14.57
CA VAL A 126 -2.45 -5.42 13.56
C VAL A 126 -1.05 -5.13 14.09
N ASP A 127 -0.41 -6.13 14.70
CA ASP A 127 0.95 -5.96 15.23
C ASP A 127 1.99 -6.43 14.22
N LEU A 128 2.57 -5.47 13.50
CA LEU A 128 3.61 -5.69 12.50
C LEU A 128 5.02 -5.85 13.12
N ARG A 129 5.17 -5.72 14.43
CA ARG A 129 6.44 -5.95 15.15
C ARG A 129 6.70 -7.43 15.42
N SER A 130 5.64 -8.22 15.50
CA SER A 130 5.71 -9.66 15.78
C SER A 130 5.33 -10.54 14.58
N ASN A 131 4.84 -9.94 13.50
CA ASN A 131 4.41 -10.65 12.30
C ASN A 131 4.95 -9.96 11.04
N PRO A 132 5.38 -10.73 10.03
CA PRO A 132 5.76 -10.17 8.74
C PRO A 132 4.61 -9.41 8.08
N ALA A 133 4.94 -8.34 7.36
CA ALA A 133 4.03 -7.57 6.54
C ALA A 133 4.41 -7.61 5.05
N VAL A 134 3.42 -7.76 4.18
CA VAL A 134 3.57 -7.56 2.75
C VAL A 134 2.78 -6.33 2.37
N PHE A 135 3.48 -5.29 1.96
CA PHE A 135 2.89 -4.03 1.51
C PHE A 135 2.65 -4.08 0.01
N ILE A 136 1.46 -3.64 -0.40
CA ILE A 136 0.95 -3.72 -1.77
C ILE A 136 0.31 -2.38 -2.12
N GLY A 137 0.09 -2.15 -3.40
CA GLY A 137 -0.58 -0.95 -3.90
C GLY A 137 0.36 0.23 -4.15
N GLY A 138 -0.12 1.24 -4.87
CA GLY A 138 0.68 2.41 -5.26
C GLY A 138 1.19 3.23 -4.08
N GLY A 139 0.43 3.28 -2.99
CA GLY A 139 0.84 3.96 -1.77
C GLY A 139 2.02 3.29 -1.08
N SER A 140 2.14 1.96 -1.16
CA SER A 140 3.26 1.24 -0.56
C SER A 140 4.60 1.62 -1.17
N VAL A 141 4.62 1.98 -2.45
CA VAL A 141 5.83 2.46 -3.14
C VAL A 141 6.22 3.85 -2.62
N LEU A 142 5.24 4.76 -2.49
CA LEU A 142 5.48 6.12 -2.00
C LEU A 142 5.91 6.17 -0.53
N PHE A 143 5.45 5.22 0.27
CA PHE A 143 5.75 5.16 1.71
C PHE A 143 6.89 4.19 2.04
N ARG A 144 7.50 3.52 1.06
CA ARG A 144 8.49 2.45 1.29
C ARG A 144 9.56 2.84 2.30
N GLU A 145 10.24 3.98 2.10
CA GLU A 145 11.29 4.47 2.99
C GLU A 145 10.79 4.60 4.44
N TYR A 146 9.59 5.12 4.64
CA TYR A 146 9.03 5.31 5.98
C TYR A 146 8.52 4.03 6.63
N LEU A 147 8.15 3.03 5.83
CA LEU A 147 7.68 1.72 6.29
C LEU A 147 8.83 0.75 6.58
N GLU A 148 9.97 0.89 5.88
CA GLU A 148 11.18 0.11 6.11
C GLU A 148 11.97 0.64 7.30
N ASP A 149 12.09 1.96 7.44
CA ASP A 149 12.89 2.63 8.50
C ASP A 149 12.04 2.96 9.74
N THR A 150 11.36 1.94 10.27
CA THR A 150 10.54 2.14 11.48
C THR A 150 10.58 0.92 12.41
N PRO A 151 10.71 1.11 13.74
CA PRO A 151 10.63 0.01 14.69
C PRO A 151 9.23 -0.60 14.83
N MET A 152 8.23 -0.01 14.16
CA MET A 152 6.85 -0.52 14.17
C MET A 152 6.64 -1.70 13.23
N VAL A 153 7.58 -1.95 12.31
CA VAL A 153 7.55 -3.04 11.33
C VAL A 153 8.83 -3.85 11.45
N ALA A 154 8.72 -5.11 11.88
CA ALA A 154 9.90 -5.97 12.07
C ALA A 154 10.40 -6.59 10.76
N SER A 155 9.49 -6.88 9.83
CA SER A 155 9.81 -7.48 8.53
C SER A 155 8.82 -6.98 7.49
N ALA A 156 9.29 -6.22 6.52
CA ALA A 156 8.53 -5.68 5.41
C ALA A 156 8.94 -6.35 4.09
N SER A 157 7.97 -6.71 3.28
CA SER A 157 8.14 -7.06 1.87
C SER A 157 7.23 -6.17 1.04
N PHE A 158 7.66 -5.78 -0.16
CA PHE A 158 6.88 -4.90 -1.03
C PHE A 158 6.61 -5.58 -2.35
N ILE A 159 5.38 -5.46 -2.82
CA ILE A 159 4.99 -5.93 -4.15
C ILE A 159 4.61 -4.72 -4.98
N ASP A 160 5.44 -4.40 -5.96
CA ASP A 160 5.14 -3.41 -6.96
C ASP A 160 4.19 -4.06 -7.98
N ILE A 161 2.89 -3.76 -7.89
CA ILE A 161 1.93 -4.18 -8.91
C ILE A 161 2.02 -3.13 -10.03
N PRO A 162 2.51 -3.51 -11.24
CA PRO A 162 2.46 -2.58 -12.35
C PRO A 162 1.01 -2.16 -12.58
N MET A 163 0.73 -0.86 -12.71
CA MET A 163 -0.60 -0.27 -12.87
C MET A 163 -1.36 -0.77 -14.12
N GLN A 164 -0.78 -1.69 -14.89
CA GLN A 164 -1.34 -2.29 -16.11
C GLN A 164 -1.88 -3.72 -15.93
N MET A 165 -1.91 -4.28 -14.72
CA MET A 165 -2.66 -5.52 -14.54
C MET A 165 -4.17 -5.21 -14.57
N PRO A 166 -4.91 -5.71 -15.56
CA PRO A 166 -6.37 -5.66 -15.49
C PRO A 166 -6.78 -6.42 -14.23
N LEU A 167 -7.54 -5.76 -13.38
CA LEU A 167 -8.10 -6.34 -12.17
C LEU A 167 -8.71 -7.73 -12.48
N GLY A 168 -8.09 -8.78 -11.98
CA GLY A 168 -8.71 -10.09 -11.92
C GLY A 168 -8.48 -11.06 -13.06
N ILE A 169 -7.59 -10.80 -14.03
CA ILE A 169 -7.31 -11.77 -15.11
C ILE A 169 -5.87 -12.25 -14.96
N GLY A 170 -5.68 -13.42 -14.38
CA GLY A 170 -4.40 -14.13 -14.42
C GLY A 170 -3.98 -14.45 -15.88
N PRO A 171 -2.70 -14.78 -16.13
CA PRO A 171 -2.23 -15.05 -17.47
C PRO A 171 -3.04 -16.19 -18.10
N TRP A 172 -3.69 -15.90 -19.21
CA TRP A 172 -4.43 -16.88 -20.00
C TRP A 172 -3.43 -17.86 -20.59
N GLN A 173 -3.27 -19.02 -19.96
CA GLN A 173 -2.60 -20.14 -20.64
C GLN A 173 -3.57 -20.68 -21.70
N ARG A 174 -3.28 -20.37 -22.97
CA ARG A 174 -3.88 -21.08 -24.09
C ARG A 174 -3.37 -22.53 -24.03
N ARG A 175 -4.24 -23.44 -23.58
CA ARG A 175 -4.03 -24.86 -23.88
C ARG A 175 -4.34 -25.05 -25.36
N ARG A 176 -3.39 -25.54 -26.12
CA ARG A 176 -3.59 -26.07 -27.47
C ARG A 176 -4.31 -27.42 -27.42
#